data_69555288f66b48b43a828f354ba2134d
#
_entry.id   69555288f66b48b43a828f354ba2134d
#
_cell.length_a   1.000
_cell.length_b   1.000
_cell.length_c   1.000
_cell.angle_alpha   90.00
_cell.angle_beta   90.00
_cell.angle_gamma   90.00
#
_symmetry.space_group_name_H-M   'P 1'
#
loop_
_entity.id
_entity.type
_entity.pdbx_description
1 polymer ?
#
loop_
_entity_poly.entity_id
_entity_poly.type
_entity_poly.pdbx_seq_one_letter_code
_entity_poly.pdbx_strand_id
1 'polypeptide(L)'
;VGVSVEYRLAPETSYPGPLEDCYAALRWAYDEAEALGIDRSRIGIRGISAGGGLTAALGLLARDRGEVPVAFQLLDCPMLDDRMTTPSIQHDGLPVWSRESNAFGWRAYLGDLCGTDDVPYTAAPARCDDLSGLPPTFVSVGSVDGFHDEDVTYALRLNQAGVPTELHVYPGASHAYQAAVGSRIALQSRRDQLEWLAHQIAR
;
A
#
# COMPACT_ATOMS: atom_id res chain seq x y z
N VAL A 1 2.76 -7.62 -18.43
CA VAL A 1 1.54 -8.32 -17.96
C VAL A 1 1.08 -7.66 -16.67
N GLY A 2 -0.23 -7.44 -16.50
CA GLY A 2 -0.84 -6.96 -15.25
C GLY A 2 -1.82 -8.01 -14.71
N VAL A 3 -1.73 -8.31 -13.41
CA VAL A 3 -2.64 -9.20 -12.70
C VAL A 3 -3.37 -8.37 -11.65
N SER A 4 -4.70 -8.33 -11.71
CA SER A 4 -5.55 -7.70 -10.69
C SER A 4 -6.14 -8.80 -9.82
N VAL A 5 -5.92 -8.68 -8.50
CA VAL A 5 -6.35 -9.70 -7.54
C VAL A 5 -7.75 -9.37 -7.06
N GLU A 6 -8.68 -10.30 -7.22
CA GLU A 6 -10.00 -10.26 -6.60
C GLU A 6 -9.91 -10.92 -5.22
N TYR A 7 -9.37 -10.18 -4.25
CA TYR A 7 -9.23 -10.68 -2.88
C TYR A 7 -10.55 -10.62 -2.11
N ARG A 8 -10.75 -11.51 -1.17
CA ARG A 8 -11.95 -11.53 -0.31
C ARG A 8 -12.01 -10.28 0.56
N LEU A 9 -13.21 -9.75 0.76
CA LEU A 9 -13.42 -8.46 1.41
C LEU A 9 -13.90 -8.61 2.87
N ALA A 10 -13.51 -7.66 3.70
CA ALA A 10 -14.08 -7.46 5.03
C ALA A 10 -15.50 -6.82 4.90
N PRO A 11 -16.42 -7.13 5.81
CA PRO A 11 -16.24 -7.93 7.04
C PRO A 11 -16.39 -9.44 6.87
N GLU A 12 -16.82 -9.94 5.68
CA GLU A 12 -17.05 -11.38 5.45
C GLU A 12 -15.76 -12.18 5.61
N THR A 13 -14.64 -11.56 5.26
CA THR A 13 -13.30 -12.13 5.46
C THR A 13 -12.38 -11.08 6.07
N SER A 14 -12.07 -11.22 7.35
CA SER A 14 -11.12 -10.37 8.06
C SER A 14 -9.67 -10.79 7.81
N TYR A 15 -8.72 -10.02 8.36
CA TYR A 15 -7.31 -10.41 8.42
C TYR A 15 -7.15 -11.84 9.01
N PRO A 16 -6.27 -12.70 8.45
CA PRO A 16 -5.33 -12.42 7.35
C PRO A 16 -5.87 -12.75 5.95
N GLY A 17 -7.16 -13.11 5.77
CA GLY A 17 -7.71 -13.63 4.53
C GLY A 17 -7.37 -12.81 3.28
N PRO A 18 -7.68 -11.51 3.21
CA PRO A 18 -7.36 -10.67 2.04
C PRO A 18 -5.86 -10.63 1.71
N LEU A 19 -4.99 -10.60 2.73
CA LEU A 19 -3.54 -10.61 2.54
C LEU A 19 -3.04 -11.95 2.00
N GLU A 20 -3.57 -13.06 2.51
CA GLU A 20 -3.21 -14.40 2.01
C GLU A 20 -3.69 -14.63 0.57
N ASP A 21 -4.82 -14.06 0.17
CA ASP A 21 -5.28 -14.09 -1.22
C ASP A 21 -4.30 -13.33 -2.13
N CYS A 22 -3.82 -12.14 -1.70
CA CYS A 22 -2.82 -11.39 -2.42
C CYS A 22 -1.48 -12.14 -2.51
N TYR A 23 -1.06 -12.81 -1.43
CA TYR A 23 0.16 -13.61 -1.44
C TYR A 23 0.05 -14.83 -2.35
N ALA A 24 -1.09 -15.51 -2.34
CA ALA A 24 -1.35 -16.64 -3.23
C ALA A 24 -1.28 -16.23 -4.72
N ALA A 25 -1.84 -15.05 -5.04
CA ALA A 25 -1.77 -14.50 -6.40
C ALA A 25 -0.34 -14.11 -6.81
N LEU A 26 0.45 -13.51 -5.88
CA LEU A 26 1.86 -13.20 -6.12
C LEU A 26 2.67 -14.47 -6.38
N ARG A 27 2.49 -15.48 -5.56
CA ARG A 27 3.14 -16.78 -5.69
C ARG A 27 2.76 -17.46 -7.02
N TRP A 28 1.47 -17.49 -7.34
CA TRP A 28 1.00 -18.01 -8.63
C TRP A 28 1.66 -17.31 -9.81
N ALA A 29 1.73 -15.97 -9.81
CA ALA A 29 2.38 -15.22 -10.88
C ALA A 29 3.88 -15.53 -11.00
N TYR A 30 4.55 -15.79 -9.88
CA TYR A 30 5.96 -16.18 -9.84
C TYR A 30 6.16 -17.63 -10.35
N ASP A 31 5.32 -18.57 -9.92
CA ASP A 31 5.41 -19.97 -10.31
C ASP A 31 5.10 -20.16 -11.81
N GLU A 32 4.08 -19.48 -12.32
CA GLU A 32 3.61 -19.51 -13.71
C GLU A 32 4.31 -18.51 -14.64
N ALA A 33 5.39 -17.88 -14.19
CA ALA A 33 6.04 -16.79 -14.92
C ALA A 33 6.43 -17.15 -16.36
N GLU A 34 6.91 -18.37 -16.60
CA GLU A 34 7.26 -18.85 -17.93
C GLU A 34 6.03 -18.95 -18.85
N ALA A 35 4.95 -19.53 -18.36
CA ALA A 35 3.69 -19.68 -19.10
C ALA A 35 3.04 -18.32 -19.39
N LEU A 36 3.21 -17.34 -18.48
CA LEU A 36 2.73 -15.97 -18.62
C LEU A 36 3.64 -15.06 -19.45
N GLY A 37 4.84 -15.52 -19.79
CA GLY A 37 5.85 -14.71 -20.48
C GLY A 37 6.39 -13.55 -19.65
N ILE A 38 6.48 -13.72 -18.33
CA ILE A 38 6.99 -12.71 -17.39
C ILE A 38 8.39 -13.07 -16.88
N ASP A 39 9.17 -12.01 -16.64
CA ASP A 39 10.46 -12.12 -15.99
C ASP A 39 10.27 -12.12 -14.46
N ARG A 40 10.61 -13.23 -13.81
CA ARG A 40 10.51 -13.40 -12.36
C ARG A 40 11.27 -12.35 -11.56
N SER A 41 12.36 -11.84 -12.10
CA SER A 41 13.19 -10.83 -11.44
C SER A 41 12.57 -9.43 -11.47
N ARG A 42 11.50 -9.23 -12.23
CA ARG A 42 10.82 -7.93 -12.43
C ARG A 42 9.35 -7.94 -12.00
N ILE A 43 8.98 -8.84 -11.11
CA ILE A 43 7.63 -8.86 -10.53
C ILE A 43 7.54 -7.78 -9.46
N GLY A 44 6.71 -6.77 -9.70
CA GLY A 44 6.40 -5.72 -8.73
C GLY A 44 4.95 -5.81 -8.25
N ILE A 45 4.68 -5.17 -7.12
CA ILE A 45 3.36 -5.10 -6.51
C ILE A 45 2.89 -3.65 -6.41
N ARG A 46 1.58 -3.42 -6.56
CA ARG A 46 1.00 -2.09 -6.40
C ARG A 46 -0.41 -2.13 -5.83
N GLY A 47 -0.79 -1.06 -5.16
CA GLY A 47 -2.14 -0.90 -4.65
C GLY A 47 -2.48 0.55 -4.30
N ILE A 48 -3.79 0.81 -4.17
CA ILE A 48 -4.36 2.11 -3.84
C ILE A 48 -5.19 1.96 -2.56
N SER A 49 -5.09 2.90 -1.63
CA SER A 49 -5.91 2.97 -0.42
C SER A 49 -5.80 1.71 0.44
N ALA A 50 -6.88 1.00 0.73
CA ALA A 50 -6.84 -0.31 1.39
C ALA A 50 -5.95 -1.32 0.62
N GLY A 51 -6.02 -1.31 -0.73
CA GLY A 51 -5.11 -2.10 -1.56
C GLY A 51 -3.65 -1.65 -1.45
N GLY A 52 -3.39 -0.37 -1.19
CA GLY A 52 -2.05 0.15 -0.87
C GLY A 52 -1.53 -0.39 0.47
N GLY A 53 -2.39 -0.45 1.49
CA GLY A 53 -2.09 -1.09 2.77
C GLY A 53 -1.79 -2.58 2.61
N LEU A 54 -2.64 -3.31 1.85
CA LEU A 54 -2.37 -4.71 1.51
C LEU A 54 -1.07 -4.90 0.72
N THR A 55 -0.71 -3.95 -0.15
CA THR A 55 0.56 -4.00 -0.91
C THR A 55 1.76 -3.83 0.02
N ALA A 56 1.73 -2.88 0.96
CA ALA A 56 2.78 -2.72 1.95
C ALA A 56 2.90 -3.96 2.85
N ALA A 57 1.76 -4.50 3.32
CA ALA A 57 1.70 -5.74 4.09
C ALA A 57 2.23 -6.96 3.30
N LEU A 58 1.91 -7.03 2.01
CA LEU A 58 2.39 -8.09 1.11
C LEU A 58 3.90 -8.01 0.90
N GLY A 59 4.47 -6.81 0.78
CA GLY A 59 5.91 -6.60 0.73
C GLY A 59 6.62 -7.13 1.98
N LEU A 60 6.09 -6.81 3.17
CA LEU A 60 6.59 -7.33 4.45
C LEU A 60 6.46 -8.86 4.52
N LEU A 61 5.29 -9.40 4.19
CA LEU A 61 5.05 -10.85 4.23
C LEU A 61 5.95 -11.61 3.25
N ALA A 62 6.16 -11.10 2.03
CA ALA A 62 7.02 -11.71 1.02
C ALA A 62 8.49 -11.71 1.47
N ARG A 63 8.97 -10.60 2.05
CA ARG A 63 10.30 -10.50 2.66
C ARG A 63 10.49 -11.56 3.74
N ASP A 64 9.55 -11.65 4.67
CA ASP A 64 9.67 -12.53 5.84
C ASP A 64 9.56 -14.01 5.50
N ARG A 65 8.75 -14.37 4.49
CA ARG A 65 8.67 -15.73 3.97
C ARG A 65 9.87 -16.10 3.12
N GLY A 66 10.48 -15.16 2.40
CA GLY A 66 11.65 -15.38 1.56
C GLY A 66 11.42 -16.31 0.36
N GLU A 67 10.16 -16.59 0.00
CA GLU A 67 9.80 -17.54 -1.06
C GLU A 67 9.70 -16.87 -2.43
N VAL A 68 9.18 -15.65 -2.48
CA VAL A 68 8.95 -14.90 -3.72
C VAL A 68 9.59 -13.52 -3.60
N PRO A 69 10.64 -13.22 -4.37
CA PRO A 69 11.24 -11.90 -4.38
C PRO A 69 10.29 -10.89 -5.05
N VAL A 70 10.15 -9.71 -4.44
CA VAL A 70 9.42 -8.57 -5.00
C VAL A 70 10.45 -7.55 -5.49
N ALA A 71 10.37 -7.17 -6.77
CA ALA A 71 11.35 -6.27 -7.39
C ALA A 71 11.11 -4.79 -7.00
N PHE A 72 9.86 -4.38 -6.82
CA PHE A 72 9.46 -3.03 -6.42
C PHE A 72 8.03 -3.01 -5.89
N GLN A 73 7.69 -1.96 -5.13
CA GLN A 73 6.31 -1.74 -4.67
C GLN A 73 5.86 -0.29 -4.88
N LEU A 74 4.59 -0.10 -5.26
CA LEU A 74 3.97 1.21 -5.46
C LEU A 74 2.74 1.33 -4.57
N LEU A 75 2.80 2.26 -3.64
CA LEU A 75 1.82 2.53 -2.60
C LEU A 75 1.15 3.88 -2.87
N ASP A 76 -0.10 3.86 -3.31
CA ASP A 76 -0.84 5.07 -3.64
C ASP A 76 -1.90 5.35 -2.57
N CYS A 77 -1.72 6.42 -1.78
CA CYS A 77 -2.48 6.77 -0.58
C CYS A 77 -2.81 5.55 0.32
N PRO A 78 -1.79 4.78 0.75
CA PRO A 78 -2.00 3.51 1.43
C PRO A 78 -2.61 3.68 2.82
N MET A 79 -3.49 2.77 3.23
CA MET A 79 -4.06 2.67 4.59
C MET A 79 -3.11 1.83 5.46
N LEU A 80 -2.33 2.45 6.34
CA LEU A 80 -1.18 1.81 7.01
C LEU A 80 -1.31 1.68 8.53
N ASP A 81 -2.01 2.61 9.20
CA ASP A 81 -2.00 2.74 10.66
C ASP A 81 -3.41 2.64 11.27
N ASP A 82 -3.69 1.48 11.87
CA ASP A 82 -4.97 1.20 12.55
C ASP A 82 -5.19 2.02 13.83
N ARG A 83 -4.13 2.59 14.41
CA ARG A 83 -4.20 3.39 15.63
C ARG A 83 -4.88 4.75 15.43
N MET A 84 -4.88 5.26 14.20
CA MET A 84 -5.55 6.51 13.83
C MET A 84 -5.15 7.70 14.71
N THR A 85 -3.89 7.79 15.09
CA THR A 85 -3.38 8.82 16.02
C THR A 85 -2.76 10.03 15.34
N THR A 86 -2.59 9.99 14.02
CA THR A 86 -1.97 11.07 13.25
C THR A 86 -2.87 12.31 13.17
N PRO A 87 -2.31 13.54 13.16
CA PRO A 87 -3.10 14.77 13.01
C PRO A 87 -3.97 14.78 11.76
N SER A 88 -3.48 14.29 10.62
CA SER A 88 -4.22 14.31 9.35
C SER A 88 -5.55 13.58 9.41
N ILE A 89 -5.63 12.41 10.07
CA ILE A 89 -6.89 11.65 10.19
C ILE A 89 -7.85 12.25 11.23
N GLN A 90 -7.38 13.18 12.08
CA GLN A 90 -8.20 13.83 13.08
C GLN A 90 -8.95 15.07 12.55
N HIS A 91 -8.68 15.50 11.33
CA HIS A 91 -9.38 16.64 10.73
C HIS A 91 -10.84 16.31 10.48
N ASP A 92 -11.72 17.28 10.83
CA ASP A 92 -13.13 17.21 10.49
C ASP A 92 -13.35 17.48 8.99
N GLY A 93 -14.34 16.82 8.41
CA GLY A 93 -14.75 17.09 7.03
C GLY A 93 -13.77 16.59 5.95
N LEU A 94 -12.98 15.58 6.24
CA LEU A 94 -12.13 14.94 5.23
C LEU A 94 -12.97 14.46 4.04
N PRO A 95 -12.61 14.88 2.80
CA PRO A 95 -13.33 14.45 1.61
C PRO A 95 -13.13 12.97 1.30
N VAL A 96 -14.16 12.31 0.77
CA VAL A 96 -14.16 10.94 0.25
C VAL A 96 -14.01 9.87 1.35
N TRP A 97 -12.97 9.94 2.18
CA TRP A 97 -12.70 8.97 3.25
C TRP A 97 -12.55 9.68 4.58
N SER A 98 -13.62 9.62 5.39
CA SER A 98 -13.67 10.28 6.70
C SER A 98 -13.01 9.44 7.79
N ARG A 99 -12.79 10.07 8.95
CA ARG A 99 -12.33 9.38 10.17
C ARG A 99 -13.25 8.23 10.57
N GLU A 100 -14.57 8.42 10.46
CA GLU A 100 -15.56 7.39 10.79
C GLU A 100 -15.50 6.22 9.81
N SER A 101 -15.34 6.52 8.52
CA SER A 101 -15.14 5.51 7.48
C SER A 101 -13.87 4.69 7.75
N ASN A 102 -12.79 5.37 8.16
CA ASN A 102 -11.53 4.73 8.49
C ASN A 102 -11.65 3.83 9.73
N ALA A 103 -12.30 4.30 10.79
CA ALA A 103 -12.58 3.50 11.99
C ALA A 103 -13.44 2.27 11.67
N PHE A 104 -14.43 2.42 10.79
CA PHE A 104 -15.23 1.28 10.31
C PHE A 104 -14.37 0.29 9.52
N GLY A 105 -13.56 0.78 8.58
CA GLY A 105 -12.69 -0.06 7.75
C GLY A 105 -11.73 -0.90 8.57
N TRP A 106 -11.01 -0.29 9.51
CA TRP A 106 -10.10 -1.00 10.40
C TRP A 106 -10.82 -2.03 11.27
N ARG A 107 -11.98 -1.69 11.84
CA ARG A 107 -12.78 -2.63 12.64
C ARG A 107 -13.26 -3.82 11.80
N ALA A 108 -13.72 -3.58 10.60
CA ALA A 108 -14.15 -4.63 9.69
C ALA A 108 -13.00 -5.58 9.31
N TYR A 109 -11.81 -5.01 9.05
CA TYR A 109 -10.63 -5.77 8.62
C TYR A 109 -9.98 -6.55 9.77
N LEU A 110 -9.84 -5.93 10.94
CA LEU A 110 -9.13 -6.52 12.10
C LEU A 110 -10.03 -7.37 13.00
N GLY A 111 -11.35 -7.13 12.99
CA GLY A 111 -12.28 -7.82 13.90
C GLY A 111 -11.92 -7.57 15.37
N ASP A 112 -11.75 -8.64 16.15
CA ASP A 112 -11.45 -8.59 17.58
C ASP A 112 -10.04 -8.02 17.90
N LEU A 113 -9.13 -7.98 16.93
CA LEU A 113 -7.81 -7.36 17.10
C LEU A 113 -7.88 -5.83 17.12
N CYS A 114 -8.97 -5.22 16.60
CA CYS A 114 -9.09 -3.78 16.47
C CYS A 114 -8.98 -3.06 17.80
N GLY A 115 -8.02 -2.13 17.91
CA GLY A 115 -7.79 -1.34 19.14
C GLY A 115 -6.94 -2.04 20.20
N THR A 116 -6.35 -3.20 19.89
CA THR A 116 -5.40 -3.90 20.77
C THR A 116 -3.95 -3.65 20.37
N ASP A 117 -3.02 -3.98 21.27
CA ASP A 117 -1.58 -3.95 20.98
C ASP A 117 -1.13 -5.18 20.17
N ASP A 118 -1.98 -6.21 20.06
CA ASP A 118 -1.68 -7.48 19.38
C ASP A 118 -1.89 -7.45 17.87
N VAL A 119 -2.23 -6.28 17.27
CA VAL A 119 -2.37 -6.13 15.82
C VAL A 119 -1.02 -6.39 15.13
N PRO A 120 -0.91 -7.43 14.29
CA PRO A 120 0.34 -7.74 13.60
C PRO A 120 0.71 -6.63 12.60
N TYR A 121 2.00 -6.38 12.42
CA TYR A 121 2.47 -5.42 11.39
C TYR A 121 2.13 -5.83 9.96
N THR A 122 1.85 -7.10 9.71
CA THR A 122 1.31 -7.57 8.42
C THR A 122 -0.18 -7.27 8.24
N ALA A 123 -0.86 -6.81 9.29
CA ALA A 123 -2.21 -6.24 9.19
C ALA A 123 -2.17 -4.70 9.09
N ALA A 124 -1.27 -4.06 9.84
CA ALA A 124 -1.08 -2.61 9.90
C ALA A 124 0.41 -2.27 9.71
N PRO A 125 0.89 -2.05 8.47
CA PRO A 125 2.31 -1.89 8.14
C PRO A 125 3.05 -0.80 8.90
N ALA A 126 2.37 0.26 9.34
CA ALA A 126 2.97 1.30 10.17
C ALA A 126 3.48 0.80 11.53
N ARG A 127 3.01 -0.35 12.00
CA ARG A 127 3.46 -1.01 13.25
C ARG A 127 4.78 -1.77 13.09
N CYS A 128 5.27 -2.00 11.86
CA CYS A 128 6.52 -2.71 11.63
C CYS A 128 7.71 -1.86 12.08
N ASP A 129 8.52 -2.34 13.01
CA ASP A 129 9.69 -1.61 13.50
C ASP A 129 10.85 -1.67 12.52
N ASP A 130 11.07 -2.82 11.88
CA ASP A 130 12.15 -3.02 10.91
C ASP A 130 11.60 -3.10 9.48
N LEU A 131 11.86 -2.04 8.71
CA LEU A 131 11.51 -1.94 7.29
C LEU A 131 12.68 -2.28 6.37
N SER A 132 13.81 -2.73 6.90
CA SER A 132 14.98 -3.10 6.09
C SER A 132 14.66 -4.28 5.16
N GLY A 133 15.38 -4.36 4.03
CA GLY A 133 15.22 -5.46 3.07
C GLY A 133 13.95 -5.44 2.23
N LEU A 134 13.10 -4.41 2.39
CA LEU A 134 11.97 -4.17 1.47
C LEU A 134 12.47 -3.68 0.11
N PRO A 135 11.72 -3.93 -0.97
CA PRO A 135 12.09 -3.51 -2.32
C PRO A 135 12.00 -1.99 -2.49
N PRO A 136 12.63 -1.42 -3.55
CA PRO A 136 12.41 -0.03 -3.95
C PRO A 136 10.94 0.34 -3.94
N THR A 137 10.61 1.47 -3.32
CA THR A 137 9.23 1.86 -3.01
C THR A 137 8.89 3.23 -3.56
N PHE A 138 7.73 3.34 -4.19
CA PHE A 138 7.08 4.61 -4.51
C PHE A 138 5.90 4.80 -3.56
N VAL A 139 5.80 5.98 -2.93
CA VAL A 139 4.68 6.38 -2.09
C VAL A 139 4.09 7.67 -2.62
N SER A 140 2.77 7.72 -2.76
CA SER A 140 2.08 8.96 -3.13
C SER A 140 0.84 9.20 -2.28
N VAL A 141 0.59 10.46 -1.93
CA VAL A 141 -0.56 10.85 -1.10
C VAL A 141 -0.99 12.28 -1.39
N GLY A 142 -2.24 12.60 -1.14
CA GLY A 142 -2.77 13.96 -1.19
C GLY A 142 -2.50 14.75 0.09
N SER A 143 -2.23 16.05 0.00
CA SER A 143 -1.95 16.87 1.19
C SER A 143 -3.18 17.16 2.06
N VAL A 144 -4.38 16.83 1.58
CA VAL A 144 -5.64 16.90 2.36
C VAL A 144 -6.30 15.53 2.48
N ASP A 145 -5.50 14.47 2.41
CA ASP A 145 -5.89 13.09 2.68
C ASP A 145 -5.71 12.77 4.17
N GLY A 146 -6.63 12.03 4.76
CA GLY A 146 -6.49 11.57 6.15
C GLY A 146 -5.28 10.68 6.38
N PHE A 147 -4.78 10.00 5.34
CA PHE A 147 -3.59 9.16 5.39
C PHE A 147 -2.27 9.92 5.21
N HIS A 148 -2.31 11.24 4.97
CA HIS A 148 -1.12 12.05 4.69
C HIS A 148 0.04 11.80 5.66
N ASP A 149 -0.21 11.91 6.96
CA ASP A 149 0.88 11.88 7.94
C ASP A 149 1.45 10.47 8.13
N GLU A 150 0.60 9.43 8.09
CA GLU A 150 1.07 8.03 8.18
C GLU A 150 1.88 7.63 6.95
N ASP A 151 1.46 8.05 5.75
CA ASP A 151 2.15 7.77 4.50
C ASP A 151 3.51 8.45 4.41
N VAL A 152 3.56 9.74 4.76
CA VAL A 152 4.82 10.50 4.82
C VAL A 152 5.77 9.90 5.85
N THR A 153 5.25 9.55 7.02
CA THR A 153 6.05 8.92 8.08
C THR A 153 6.60 7.55 7.65
N TYR A 154 5.76 6.75 7.01
CA TYR A 154 6.17 5.43 6.51
C TYR A 154 7.25 5.52 5.43
N ALA A 155 7.08 6.45 4.47
CA ALA A 155 8.09 6.70 3.43
C ALA A 155 9.44 7.16 4.03
N LEU A 156 9.42 8.03 5.04
CA LEU A 156 10.62 8.47 5.74
C LEU A 156 11.30 7.30 6.45
N ARG A 157 10.54 6.44 7.13
CA ARG A 157 11.07 5.25 7.82
C ARG A 157 11.65 4.23 6.84
N LEU A 158 11.03 4.02 5.68
CA LEU A 158 11.60 3.20 4.61
C LEU A 158 12.98 3.71 4.19
N ASN A 159 13.09 5.01 3.93
CA ASN A 159 14.37 5.63 3.55
C ASN A 159 15.42 5.50 4.66
N GLN A 160 15.05 5.71 5.93
CA GLN A 160 15.93 5.53 7.09
C GLN A 160 16.42 4.08 7.25
N ALA A 161 15.59 3.11 6.85
CA ALA A 161 15.93 1.69 6.83
C ALA A 161 16.78 1.27 5.62
N GLY A 162 17.20 2.21 4.77
CA GLY A 162 18.01 1.96 3.58
C GLY A 162 17.23 1.49 2.35
N VAL A 163 15.91 1.56 2.37
CA VAL A 163 15.06 1.24 1.21
C VAL A 163 15.02 2.44 0.27
N PRO A 164 15.39 2.29 -1.02
CA PRO A 164 15.24 3.35 -2.01
C PRO A 164 13.76 3.77 -2.13
N THR A 165 13.44 4.98 -1.69
CA THR A 165 12.05 5.43 -1.58
C THR A 165 11.85 6.76 -2.29
N GLU A 166 10.86 6.84 -3.17
CA GLU A 166 10.37 8.06 -3.79
C GLU A 166 9.01 8.42 -3.20
N LEU A 167 8.87 9.66 -2.69
CA LEU A 167 7.65 10.16 -2.07
C LEU A 167 7.11 11.37 -2.83
N HIS A 168 5.82 11.32 -3.20
CA HIS A 168 5.07 12.43 -3.78
C HIS A 168 3.90 12.85 -2.90
N VAL A 169 3.88 14.11 -2.48
CA VAL A 169 2.75 14.73 -1.81
C VAL A 169 2.09 15.72 -2.76
N TYR A 170 0.84 15.47 -3.17
CA TYR A 170 0.13 16.31 -4.14
C TYR A 170 -0.69 17.41 -3.43
N PRO A 171 -0.31 18.69 -3.61
CA PRO A 171 -0.96 19.80 -2.91
C PRO A 171 -2.45 19.92 -3.26
N GLY A 172 -3.31 19.96 -2.23
CA GLY A 172 -4.76 20.10 -2.37
C GLY A 172 -5.49 18.85 -2.83
N ALA A 173 -4.80 17.73 -3.04
CA ALA A 173 -5.42 16.46 -3.34
C ALA A 173 -6.01 15.81 -2.08
N SER A 174 -7.24 15.29 -2.19
CA SER A 174 -7.89 14.48 -1.17
C SER A 174 -7.68 12.99 -1.44
N HIS A 175 -8.19 12.14 -0.56
CA HIS A 175 -8.22 10.70 -0.79
C HIS A 175 -8.87 10.37 -2.14
N ALA A 176 -8.36 9.36 -2.83
CA ALA A 176 -8.84 8.91 -4.15
C ALA A 176 -8.81 10.01 -5.25
N TYR A 177 -7.91 11.00 -5.16
CA TYR A 177 -7.77 12.07 -6.17
C TYR A 177 -7.56 11.53 -7.60
N GLN A 178 -7.10 10.30 -7.74
CA GLN A 178 -6.88 9.62 -9.02
C GLN A 178 -8.20 9.42 -9.78
N ALA A 179 -9.33 9.33 -9.08
CA ALA A 179 -10.67 9.18 -9.67
C ALA A 179 -11.14 10.46 -10.38
N ALA A 180 -10.55 11.62 -10.08
CA ALA A 180 -10.82 12.86 -10.80
C ALA A 180 -10.10 12.88 -12.16
N VAL A 181 -10.50 11.96 -13.04
CA VAL A 181 -9.89 11.74 -14.35
C VAL A 181 -9.86 13.05 -15.16
N GLY A 182 -8.67 13.44 -15.63
CA GLY A 182 -8.46 14.68 -16.37
C GLY A 182 -8.09 15.88 -15.50
N SER A 183 -8.18 15.81 -14.18
CA SER A 183 -7.63 16.85 -13.31
C SER A 183 -6.10 16.93 -13.46
N ARG A 184 -5.55 18.15 -13.27
CA ARG A 184 -4.09 18.37 -13.32
C ARG A 184 -3.33 17.43 -12.37
N ILE A 185 -3.85 17.22 -11.18
CA ILE A 185 -3.21 16.39 -10.14
C ILE A 185 -3.25 14.92 -10.53
N ALA A 186 -4.41 14.39 -10.95
CA ALA A 186 -4.52 12.99 -11.37
C ALA A 186 -3.62 12.68 -12.57
N LEU A 187 -3.53 13.60 -13.54
CA LEU A 187 -2.64 13.46 -14.70
C LEU A 187 -1.16 13.52 -14.29
N GLN A 188 -0.80 14.40 -13.34
CA GLN A 188 0.57 14.48 -12.83
C GLN A 188 0.94 13.20 -12.09
N SER A 189 0.14 12.76 -11.14
CA SER A 189 0.38 11.53 -10.38
C SER A 189 0.55 10.31 -11.30
N ARG A 190 -0.30 10.20 -12.33
CA ARG A 190 -0.17 9.12 -13.31
C ARG A 190 1.15 9.17 -14.07
N ARG A 191 1.64 10.36 -14.45
CA ARG A 191 2.94 10.50 -15.13
C ARG A 191 4.08 10.08 -14.20
N ASP A 192 4.08 10.60 -12.96
CA ASP A 192 5.12 10.30 -11.97
C ASP A 192 5.21 8.79 -11.70
N GLN A 193 4.06 8.13 -11.51
CA GLN A 193 3.99 6.67 -11.32
C GLN A 193 4.49 5.89 -12.53
N LEU A 194 4.09 6.29 -13.75
CA LEU A 194 4.51 5.60 -14.99
C LEU A 194 6.01 5.79 -15.28
N GLU A 195 6.56 6.97 -15.01
CA GLU A 195 7.98 7.25 -15.16
C GLU A 195 8.81 6.43 -14.18
N TRP A 196 8.39 6.41 -12.91
CA TRP A 196 9.02 5.58 -11.90
C TRP A 196 8.96 4.09 -12.25
N LEU A 197 7.79 3.57 -12.64
CA LEU A 197 7.63 2.18 -13.06
C LEU A 197 8.51 1.82 -14.25
N ALA A 198 8.58 2.69 -15.26
CA ALA A 198 9.44 2.48 -16.42
C ALA A 198 10.91 2.34 -16.01
N HIS A 199 11.36 3.16 -15.06
CA HIS A 199 12.71 3.07 -14.51
C HIS A 199 12.97 1.76 -13.76
N GLN A 200 12.02 1.27 -12.96
CA GLN A 200 12.17 0.00 -12.24
C GLN A 200 12.19 -1.21 -13.20
N ILE A 201 11.39 -1.18 -14.25
CA ILE A 201 11.29 -2.29 -15.22
C ILE A 201 12.53 -2.32 -16.15
N ALA A 202 13.19 -1.19 -16.37
CA ALA A 202 14.37 -1.10 -17.25
C ALA A 202 15.67 -1.59 -16.60
N ARG A 203 15.67 -1.80 -15.29
CA ARG A 203 16.81 -2.35 -14.53
C ARG A 203 16.84 -3.86 -14.62
#